data_2f5e63f779b812e460f2bb8bc28be99b
#
_entry.id   2f5e63f779b812e460f2bb8bc28be99b
#
_cell.length_a   1.000
_cell.length_b   1.000
_cell.length_c   1.000
_cell.angle_alpha   90.00
_cell.angle_beta   90.00
_cell.angle_gamma   90.00
#
_symmetry.space_group_name_H-M   'P 1'
#
loop_
_entity.id
_entity.type
_entity.pdbx_description
1 polymer ?
#
loop_
_entity_poly.entity_id
_entity_poly.type
_entity_poly.pdbx_seq_one_letter_code
_entity_poly.pdbx_strand_id
1 'polypeptide(L)'
;MKLLLLAPFALSAAGVTTLSAQAKSTTKAEGARYVVAPTGNEARYRVREQLAGFDLPKDAVGATKDVTGRIVIGPDGKVVKDGSKVTINLSTLKSDQNRRDNYLRTRTLQTSKYPKAELVPVAMEGLLMPIAPGASQTFSVRGDLTVHGVTRPTTWQVTARGEGNDVVGTAATAFTFKDFGLDQPRVQVVLSVADTIRLEYDFRFVPDTTP
;
A
#
# COMPACT_ATOMS: atom_id res chain seq x y z
N MET A 1 12.77 -95.94 -30.64
CA MET A 1 13.57 -94.73 -30.79
C MET A 1 12.71 -93.57 -30.38
N LYS A 2 12.80 -93.10 -29.09
CA LYS A 2 11.97 -92.07 -28.48
C LYS A 2 12.79 -90.81 -28.36
N LEU A 3 12.34 -89.73 -29.02
CA LEU A 3 12.96 -88.42 -28.95
C LEU A 3 12.26 -87.61 -27.86
N LEU A 4 13.02 -87.20 -26.87
CA LEU A 4 12.55 -86.42 -25.75
C LEU A 4 12.78 -84.92 -26.05
N LEU A 5 11.73 -84.12 -26.19
CA LEU A 5 11.81 -82.65 -26.33
C LEU A 5 11.83 -82.00 -24.95
N LEU A 6 12.91 -81.34 -24.60
CA LEU A 6 12.94 -80.42 -23.43
C LEU A 6 12.39 -79.03 -23.86
N ALA A 7 11.45 -78.53 -23.12
CA ALA A 7 10.98 -77.16 -23.24
C ALA A 7 11.71 -76.27 -22.22
N PRO A 8 12.14 -75.05 -22.58
CA PRO A 8 12.71 -74.14 -21.60
C PRO A 8 11.65 -73.34 -20.88
N PHE A 9 11.79 -73.28 -19.55
CA PHE A 9 11.01 -72.52 -18.62
C PHE A 9 11.42 -71.03 -18.70
N ALA A 10 10.53 -70.13 -19.17
CA ALA A 10 10.75 -68.69 -19.17
C ALA A 10 10.40 -68.12 -17.80
N LEU A 11 11.39 -67.62 -17.08
CA LEU A 11 11.26 -66.93 -15.82
C LEU A 11 10.85 -65.47 -16.08
N SER A 12 9.58 -65.14 -15.81
CA SER A 12 9.02 -63.79 -15.94
C SER A 12 9.43 -62.97 -14.71
N ALA A 13 10.37 -62.02 -14.86
CA ALA A 13 10.71 -61.05 -13.81
C ALA A 13 9.64 -59.95 -13.74
N ALA A 14 8.84 -59.94 -12.69
CA ALA A 14 7.93 -58.85 -12.40
C ALA A 14 8.71 -57.63 -11.88
N GLY A 15 8.80 -56.63 -12.71
CA GLY A 15 9.39 -55.33 -12.33
C GLY A 15 8.46 -54.61 -11.34
N VAL A 16 8.91 -54.48 -10.11
CA VAL A 16 8.29 -53.60 -9.10
C VAL A 16 8.63 -52.16 -9.42
N THR A 17 7.73 -51.40 -10.03
CA THR A 17 7.82 -49.96 -10.16
C THR A 17 7.52 -49.31 -8.83
N THR A 18 8.55 -48.88 -8.12
CA THR A 18 8.41 -48.01 -6.94
C THR A 18 7.99 -46.62 -7.37
N LEU A 19 6.74 -46.30 -7.12
CA LEU A 19 6.20 -44.95 -7.28
C LEU A 19 6.79 -44.08 -6.17
N SER A 20 7.85 -43.31 -6.50
CA SER A 20 8.38 -42.29 -5.61
C SER A 20 7.34 -41.18 -5.45
N ALA A 21 6.60 -41.20 -4.36
CA ALA A 21 5.77 -40.09 -3.93
C ALA A 21 6.71 -38.90 -3.61
N GLN A 22 6.77 -37.96 -4.54
CA GLN A 22 7.46 -36.68 -4.34
C GLN A 22 6.68 -35.91 -3.28
N ALA A 23 7.15 -35.91 -2.05
CA ALA A 23 6.63 -35.11 -0.97
C ALA A 23 6.70 -33.64 -1.40
N LYS A 24 5.56 -33.04 -1.67
CA LYS A 24 5.43 -31.58 -1.84
C LYS A 24 5.94 -30.96 -0.53
N SER A 25 7.16 -30.43 -0.57
CA SER A 25 7.69 -29.58 0.50
C SER A 25 6.74 -28.39 0.64
N THR A 26 5.86 -28.43 1.60
CA THR A 26 5.11 -27.26 2.06
C THR A 26 6.08 -26.36 2.76
N THR A 27 6.77 -25.51 2.00
CA THR A 27 7.53 -24.39 2.56
C THR A 27 6.51 -23.57 3.35
N LYS A 28 6.63 -23.59 4.68
CA LYS A 28 5.85 -22.76 5.59
C LYS A 28 6.07 -21.31 5.10
N ALA A 29 5.01 -20.64 4.70
CA ALA A 29 5.08 -19.27 4.24
C ALA A 29 5.73 -18.45 5.37
N GLU A 30 6.92 -17.92 5.14
CA GLU A 30 7.50 -16.93 6.03
C GLU A 30 6.77 -15.61 5.81
N GLY A 31 6.51 -14.87 6.91
CA GLY A 31 5.95 -13.54 6.81
C GLY A 31 6.89 -12.61 6.02
N ALA A 32 6.34 -11.61 5.37
CA ALA A 32 7.10 -10.64 4.59
C ALA A 32 7.15 -9.29 5.32
N ARG A 33 8.32 -8.64 5.29
CA ARG A 33 8.52 -7.30 5.84
C ARG A 33 8.96 -6.38 4.71
N TYR A 34 8.34 -5.23 4.65
CA TYR A 34 8.65 -4.20 3.66
C TYR A 34 8.84 -2.86 4.36
N VAL A 35 9.78 -2.05 3.88
CA VAL A 35 9.97 -0.67 4.31
C VAL A 35 9.75 0.28 3.14
N VAL A 36 9.32 1.49 3.43
CA VAL A 36 9.22 2.56 2.45
C VAL A 36 10.61 2.83 1.88
N ALA A 37 10.77 2.75 0.57
CA ALA A 37 12.05 3.01 -0.10
C ALA A 37 12.46 4.49 0.09
N PRO A 38 13.77 4.81 0.07
CA PRO A 38 14.25 6.19 0.19
C PRO A 38 13.76 7.11 -0.93
N THR A 39 13.39 6.55 -2.08
CA THR A 39 12.91 7.27 -3.26
C THR A 39 11.72 6.54 -3.90
N GLY A 40 11.00 7.22 -4.79
CA GLY A 40 9.84 6.65 -5.47
C GLY A 40 8.55 6.74 -4.65
N ASN A 41 8.52 7.62 -3.65
CA ASN A 41 7.35 7.86 -2.80
C ASN A 41 6.89 9.31 -2.94
N GLU A 42 5.58 9.52 -3.08
CA GLU A 42 4.96 10.85 -3.06
C GLU A 42 3.54 10.78 -2.53
N ALA A 43 3.28 11.44 -1.41
CA ALA A 43 1.94 11.60 -0.86
C ALA A 43 1.36 12.95 -1.27
N ARG A 44 0.11 12.96 -1.73
CA ARG A 44 -0.59 14.16 -2.22
C ARG A 44 -1.96 14.30 -1.57
N TYR A 45 -2.35 15.53 -1.32
CA TYR A 45 -3.76 15.89 -1.15
C TYR A 45 -4.28 16.55 -2.43
N ARG A 46 -5.57 16.42 -2.69
CA ARG A 46 -6.30 17.08 -3.77
C ARG A 46 -7.65 17.56 -3.25
N VAL A 47 -7.93 18.85 -3.46
CA VAL A 47 -9.20 19.46 -3.08
C VAL A 47 -9.67 20.35 -4.22
N ARG A 48 -10.94 20.21 -4.62
CA ARG A 48 -11.57 21.06 -5.65
C ARG A 48 -11.84 22.44 -5.08
N GLU A 49 -11.34 23.48 -5.74
CA GLU A 49 -11.55 24.89 -5.35
C GLU A 49 -12.01 25.74 -6.54
N GLN A 50 -12.79 26.79 -6.24
CA GLN A 50 -13.12 27.85 -7.18
C GLN A 50 -12.46 29.13 -6.71
N LEU A 51 -11.60 29.72 -7.55
CA LEU A 51 -10.93 30.98 -7.25
C LEU A 51 -11.66 32.15 -7.89
N ALA A 52 -11.66 33.32 -7.24
CA ALA A 52 -12.14 34.56 -7.83
C ALA A 52 -11.32 34.94 -9.06
N GLY A 53 -12.00 35.34 -10.14
CA GLY A 53 -11.35 35.69 -11.41
C GLY A 53 -11.02 34.50 -12.33
N PHE A 54 -11.46 33.28 -11.96
CA PHE A 54 -11.38 32.10 -12.83
C PHE A 54 -12.77 31.53 -13.06
N ASP A 55 -13.09 31.21 -14.30
CA ASP A 55 -14.44 30.76 -14.69
C ASP A 55 -14.73 29.32 -14.27
N LEU A 56 -13.71 28.50 -14.10
CA LEU A 56 -13.85 27.07 -13.80
C LEU A 56 -13.15 26.68 -12.49
N PRO A 57 -13.76 25.77 -11.72
CA PRO A 57 -13.10 25.17 -10.56
C PRO A 57 -11.86 24.39 -10.98
N LYS A 58 -10.81 24.46 -10.17
CA LYS A 58 -9.57 23.69 -10.34
C LYS A 58 -9.25 22.87 -9.09
N ASP A 59 -8.29 21.97 -9.21
CA ASP A 59 -7.79 21.23 -8.06
C ASP A 59 -6.63 21.97 -7.42
N ALA A 60 -6.73 22.20 -6.11
CA ALA A 60 -5.59 22.52 -5.27
C ALA A 60 -4.88 21.22 -4.92
N VAL A 61 -3.62 21.09 -5.34
CA VAL A 61 -2.81 19.90 -5.09
C VAL A 61 -1.56 20.31 -4.31
N GLY A 62 -1.28 19.58 -3.23
CA GLY A 62 0.00 19.69 -2.54
C GLY A 62 0.59 18.32 -2.29
N ALA A 63 1.90 18.21 -2.34
CA ALA A 63 2.64 16.96 -2.29
C ALA A 63 3.82 17.00 -1.33
N THR A 64 4.21 15.82 -0.85
CA THR A 64 5.46 15.60 -0.11
C THR A 64 6.06 14.25 -0.48
N LYS A 65 7.40 14.18 -0.51
CA LYS A 65 8.16 12.93 -0.66
C LYS A 65 8.72 12.43 0.67
N ASP A 66 8.50 13.16 1.75
CA ASP A 66 8.94 12.80 3.09
C ASP A 66 7.94 11.81 3.71
N VAL A 67 8.09 10.56 3.29
CA VAL A 67 7.27 9.42 3.72
C VAL A 67 8.20 8.34 4.25
N THR A 68 7.86 7.79 5.40
CA THR A 68 8.61 6.71 6.05
C THR A 68 7.64 5.64 6.55
N GLY A 69 8.15 4.46 6.86
CA GLY A 69 7.33 3.42 7.47
C GLY A 69 7.67 2.03 7.02
N ARG A 70 6.86 1.09 7.49
CA ARG A 70 6.97 -0.33 7.16
C ARG A 70 5.61 -1.00 7.13
N ILE A 71 5.55 -2.11 6.42
CA ILE A 71 4.41 -3.02 6.40
C ILE A 71 4.93 -4.42 6.71
N VAL A 72 4.28 -5.09 7.66
CA VAL A 72 4.58 -6.48 8.03
C VAL A 72 3.38 -7.34 7.64
N ILE A 73 3.65 -8.38 6.86
CA ILE A 73 2.67 -9.40 6.47
C ILE A 73 3.03 -10.68 7.22
N GLY A 74 2.10 -11.24 7.95
CA GLY A 74 2.29 -12.50 8.66
C GLY A 74 2.34 -13.72 7.72
N PRO A 75 2.72 -14.89 8.27
CA PRO A 75 2.74 -16.14 7.51
C PRO A 75 1.38 -16.56 6.95
N ASP A 76 0.30 -16.03 7.49
CA ASP A 76 -1.08 -16.24 7.06
C ASP A 76 -1.52 -15.27 5.93
N GLY A 77 -0.61 -14.43 5.43
CA GLY A 77 -0.87 -13.42 4.42
C GLY A 77 -1.59 -12.17 4.92
N LYS A 78 -1.82 -12.07 6.24
CA LYS A 78 -2.49 -10.89 6.82
C LYS A 78 -1.49 -9.86 7.31
N VAL A 79 -1.91 -8.60 7.28
CA VAL A 79 -1.10 -7.51 7.84
C VAL A 79 -1.01 -7.64 9.35
N VAL A 80 0.21 -7.45 9.88
CA VAL A 80 0.47 -7.40 11.33
C VAL A 80 0.40 -5.93 11.77
N LYS A 81 -0.70 -5.56 12.44
CA LYS A 81 -0.98 -4.18 12.85
C LYS A 81 0.16 -3.56 13.66
N ASP A 82 0.64 -4.25 14.69
CA ASP A 82 1.65 -3.73 15.63
C ASP A 82 3.04 -3.53 15.01
N GLY A 83 3.27 -4.08 13.81
CA GLY A 83 4.52 -3.90 13.07
C GLY A 83 4.41 -2.97 11.87
N SER A 84 3.20 -2.50 11.56
CA SER A 84 2.90 -1.81 10.30
C SER A 84 2.45 -0.38 10.53
N LYS A 85 3.16 0.57 9.93
CA LYS A 85 2.79 1.98 9.94
C LYS A 85 3.45 2.72 8.78
N VAL A 86 2.71 3.62 8.14
CA VAL A 86 3.22 4.60 7.18
C VAL A 86 3.03 5.99 7.78
N THR A 87 4.08 6.80 7.77
CA THR A 87 4.12 8.15 8.33
C THR A 87 4.48 9.15 7.24
N ILE A 88 3.69 10.19 7.11
CA ILE A 88 3.86 11.29 6.17
C ILE A 88 4.20 12.57 6.96
N ASN A 89 5.28 13.26 6.60
CA ASN A 89 5.62 14.56 7.18
C ASN A 89 4.81 15.67 6.53
N LEU A 90 3.83 16.21 7.25
CA LEU A 90 2.94 17.27 6.78
C LEU A 90 3.64 18.63 6.71
N SER A 91 4.74 18.82 7.44
CA SER A 91 5.48 20.08 7.45
C SER A 91 6.21 20.35 6.12
N THR A 92 6.46 19.31 5.34
CA THR A 92 7.13 19.37 4.04
C THR A 92 6.17 19.45 2.84
N LEU A 93 4.86 19.46 3.08
CA LEU A 93 3.85 19.62 2.04
C LEU A 93 4.06 20.94 1.28
N LYS A 94 4.06 20.85 -0.05
CA LYS A 94 4.18 21.99 -0.98
C LYS A 94 3.16 21.89 -2.10
N SER A 95 2.60 23.03 -2.47
CA SER A 95 1.74 23.19 -3.63
C SER A 95 2.34 24.23 -4.60
N ASP A 96 1.58 24.60 -5.64
CA ASP A 96 1.92 25.68 -6.57
C ASP A 96 1.82 27.09 -5.95
N GLN A 97 1.32 27.23 -4.70
CA GLN A 97 1.05 28.51 -4.04
C GLN A 97 1.60 28.56 -2.62
N ASN A 98 2.67 29.32 -2.40
CA ASN A 98 3.26 29.50 -1.07
C ASN A 98 2.27 30.03 -0.01
N ARG A 99 1.29 30.86 -0.40
CA ARG A 99 0.24 31.35 0.51
C ARG A 99 -0.64 30.19 1.00
N ARG A 100 -1.02 29.28 0.09
CA ARG A 100 -1.78 28.08 0.44
C ARG A 100 -0.98 27.21 1.40
N ASP A 101 0.29 26.96 1.10
CA ASP A 101 1.16 26.14 1.94
C ASP A 101 1.29 26.70 3.35
N ASN A 102 1.49 28.02 3.45
CA ASN A 102 1.56 28.67 4.76
C ASN A 102 0.23 28.59 5.52
N TYR A 103 -0.91 28.82 4.84
CA TYR A 103 -2.24 28.71 5.44
C TYR A 103 -2.49 27.29 5.93
N LEU A 104 -2.21 26.27 5.11
CA LEU A 104 -2.37 24.88 5.50
C LEU A 104 -1.51 24.50 6.70
N ARG A 105 -0.24 24.88 6.72
CA ARG A 105 0.66 24.60 7.84
C ARG A 105 0.23 25.28 9.13
N THR A 106 -0.21 26.52 9.07
CA THR A 106 -0.45 27.33 10.30
C THR A 106 -1.89 27.27 10.80
N ARG A 107 -2.86 27.10 9.90
CA ARG A 107 -4.29 27.16 10.24
C ARG A 107 -4.99 25.81 10.15
N THR A 108 -4.94 25.16 8.98
CA THR A 108 -5.70 23.93 8.74
C THR A 108 -5.08 22.73 9.45
N LEU A 109 -3.80 22.46 9.18
CA LEU A 109 -3.10 21.27 9.69
C LEU A 109 -2.37 21.51 11.01
N GLN A 110 -2.05 22.78 11.32
CA GLN A 110 -1.29 23.18 12.52
C GLN A 110 -0.05 22.31 12.71
N THR A 111 0.82 22.28 11.67
CA THR A 111 1.93 21.31 11.61
C THR A 111 2.99 21.48 12.69
N SER A 112 3.05 22.63 13.39
CA SER A 112 3.86 22.78 14.60
C SER A 112 3.39 21.90 15.76
N LYS A 113 2.10 21.58 15.81
CA LYS A 113 1.50 20.71 16.81
C LYS A 113 1.26 19.29 16.29
N TYR A 114 0.87 19.18 15.05
CA TYR A 114 0.56 17.91 14.37
C TYR A 114 1.40 17.75 13.10
N PRO A 115 2.72 17.49 13.22
CA PRO A 115 3.62 17.49 12.07
C PRO A 115 3.44 16.29 11.13
N LYS A 116 2.68 15.28 11.55
CA LYS A 116 2.60 14.00 10.84
C LYS A 116 1.17 13.56 10.60
N ALA A 117 0.95 12.88 9.48
CA ALA A 117 -0.16 11.96 9.30
C ALA A 117 0.35 10.53 9.39
N GLU A 118 -0.43 9.62 10.00
CA GLU A 118 -0.03 8.24 10.21
C GLU A 118 -1.15 7.30 9.77
N LEU A 119 -0.81 6.29 8.97
CA LEU A 119 -1.72 5.21 8.59
C LEU A 119 -1.20 3.91 9.20
N VAL A 120 -2.04 3.28 10.02
CA VAL A 120 -1.81 1.93 10.54
C VAL A 120 -2.76 0.98 9.83
N PRO A 121 -2.28 0.15 8.88
CA PRO A 121 -3.12 -0.79 8.18
C PRO A 121 -3.61 -1.89 9.14
N VAL A 122 -4.89 -2.25 9.00
CA VAL A 122 -5.58 -3.25 9.84
C VAL A 122 -5.93 -4.49 9.04
N ALA A 123 -6.30 -4.31 7.77
CA ALA A 123 -6.62 -5.42 6.87
C ALA A 123 -6.29 -5.06 5.42
N MET A 124 -5.92 -6.07 4.63
CA MET A 124 -5.73 -5.98 3.19
C MET A 124 -6.63 -7.02 2.53
N GLU A 125 -7.64 -6.57 1.80
CA GLU A 125 -8.68 -7.43 1.22
C GLU A 125 -8.45 -7.55 -0.29
N GLY A 126 -8.30 -8.79 -0.78
CA GLY A 126 -8.03 -9.07 -2.20
C GLY A 126 -6.54 -9.10 -2.57
N LEU A 127 -5.63 -8.88 -1.61
CA LEU A 127 -4.19 -9.01 -1.85
C LEU A 127 -3.77 -10.49 -1.82
N LEU A 128 -3.05 -10.92 -2.85
CA LEU A 128 -2.40 -12.23 -2.92
C LEU A 128 -0.88 -12.03 -2.83
N MET A 129 -0.26 -12.64 -1.82
CA MET A 129 1.20 -12.55 -1.61
C MET A 129 1.90 -13.86 -1.95
N PRO A 130 3.14 -13.79 -2.48
CA PRO A 130 3.85 -12.58 -2.94
C PRO A 130 3.28 -12.02 -4.25
N ILE A 131 3.43 -10.72 -4.49
CA ILE A 131 3.14 -10.14 -5.81
C ILE A 131 4.29 -10.51 -6.73
N ALA A 132 4.03 -11.36 -7.72
CA ALA A 132 5.06 -11.80 -8.65
C ALA A 132 5.63 -10.62 -9.47
N PRO A 133 6.94 -10.65 -9.85
CA PRO A 133 7.52 -9.62 -10.71
C PRO A 133 6.72 -9.41 -11.99
N GLY A 134 6.39 -8.16 -12.31
CA GLY A 134 5.57 -7.78 -13.46
C GLY A 134 4.05 -7.96 -13.28
N ALA A 135 3.60 -8.72 -12.27
CA ALA A 135 2.17 -8.86 -11.97
C ALA A 135 1.62 -7.60 -11.29
N SER A 136 0.38 -7.25 -11.62
CA SER A 136 -0.36 -6.15 -11.00
C SER A 136 -1.60 -6.67 -10.31
N GLN A 137 -1.91 -6.11 -9.13
CA GLN A 137 -3.10 -6.44 -8.35
C GLN A 137 -3.79 -5.17 -7.87
N THR A 138 -5.13 -5.23 -7.82
CA THR A 138 -5.95 -4.19 -7.19
C THR A 138 -6.63 -4.78 -5.98
N PHE A 139 -6.52 -4.11 -4.84
CA PHE A 139 -7.06 -4.56 -3.57
C PHE A 139 -7.43 -3.38 -2.67
N SER A 140 -8.09 -3.66 -1.55
CA SER A 140 -8.43 -2.64 -0.56
C SER A 140 -7.55 -2.78 0.68
N VAL A 141 -7.14 -1.63 1.24
CA VAL A 141 -6.48 -1.56 2.55
C VAL A 141 -7.42 -0.81 3.49
N ARG A 142 -7.86 -1.48 4.55
CA ARG A 142 -8.50 -0.82 5.69
C ARG A 142 -7.44 -0.48 6.73
N GLY A 143 -7.48 0.73 7.26
CA GLY A 143 -6.52 1.17 8.26
C GLY A 143 -7.01 2.36 9.07
N ASP A 144 -6.37 2.54 10.21
CA ASP A 144 -6.59 3.68 11.09
C ASP A 144 -5.70 4.84 10.62
N LEU A 145 -6.31 5.89 10.07
CA LEU A 145 -5.62 7.11 9.65
C LEU A 145 -5.71 8.15 10.75
N THR A 146 -4.57 8.70 11.13
CA THR A 146 -4.47 9.81 12.09
C THR A 146 -4.02 11.07 11.35
N VAL A 147 -4.83 12.13 11.41
CA VAL A 147 -4.52 13.47 10.89
C VAL A 147 -4.96 14.48 11.93
N HIS A 148 -4.19 15.53 12.15
CA HIS A 148 -4.52 16.61 13.09
C HIS A 148 -4.88 16.10 14.51
N GLY A 149 -4.27 15.01 14.95
CA GLY A 149 -4.53 14.37 16.24
C GLY A 149 -5.84 13.57 16.33
N VAL A 150 -6.61 13.48 15.24
CA VAL A 150 -7.85 12.69 15.17
C VAL A 150 -7.57 11.42 14.38
N THR A 151 -7.98 10.26 14.94
CA THR A 151 -7.86 8.96 14.27
C THR A 151 -9.22 8.49 13.76
N ARG A 152 -9.28 8.04 12.51
CA ARG A 152 -10.48 7.50 11.88
C ARG A 152 -10.16 6.25 11.06
N PRO A 153 -11.05 5.25 11.02
CA PRO A 153 -10.94 4.16 10.07
C PRO A 153 -11.13 4.69 8.65
N THR A 154 -10.26 4.29 7.76
CA THR A 154 -10.31 4.64 6.33
C THR A 154 -10.13 3.41 5.47
N THR A 155 -10.69 3.45 4.26
CA THR A 155 -10.49 2.41 3.24
C THR A 155 -9.78 3.02 2.04
N TRP A 156 -8.67 2.40 1.65
CA TRP A 156 -7.83 2.82 0.54
C TRP A 156 -7.98 1.84 -0.61
N GLN A 157 -8.19 2.36 -1.81
CA GLN A 157 -8.07 1.56 -3.03
C GLN A 157 -6.61 1.57 -3.46
N VAL A 158 -6.06 0.39 -3.64
CA VAL A 158 -4.63 0.20 -3.93
C VAL A 158 -4.48 -0.58 -5.22
N THR A 159 -3.61 -0.09 -6.11
CA THR A 159 -3.10 -0.86 -7.24
C THR A 159 -1.59 -1.01 -7.05
N ALA A 160 -1.12 -2.25 -6.95
CA ALA A 160 0.28 -2.55 -6.73
C ALA A 160 0.83 -3.49 -7.81
N ARG A 161 2.11 -3.34 -8.10
CA ARG A 161 2.85 -4.16 -9.06
C ARG A 161 4.17 -4.62 -8.44
N GLY A 162 4.56 -5.87 -8.71
CA GLY A 162 5.88 -6.38 -8.39
C GLY A 162 6.93 -5.82 -9.36
N GLU A 163 8.03 -5.26 -8.86
CA GLU A 163 9.15 -4.73 -9.62
C GLU A 163 10.46 -5.29 -9.05
N GLY A 164 10.90 -6.43 -9.60
CA GLY A 164 11.92 -7.23 -8.94
C GLY A 164 11.44 -7.73 -7.59
N ASN A 165 12.16 -7.37 -6.52
CA ASN A 165 11.76 -7.66 -5.14
C ASN A 165 10.93 -6.54 -4.51
N ASP A 166 10.80 -5.40 -5.20
CA ASP A 166 10.06 -4.24 -4.71
C ASP A 166 8.58 -4.36 -5.04
N VAL A 167 7.77 -3.66 -4.27
CA VAL A 167 6.34 -3.45 -4.54
C VAL A 167 6.12 -1.97 -4.79
N VAL A 168 5.67 -1.63 -6.00
CA VAL A 168 5.37 -0.26 -6.40
C VAL A 168 3.89 -0.11 -6.71
N GLY A 169 3.35 1.08 -6.54
CA GLY A 169 1.94 1.27 -6.85
C GLY A 169 1.38 2.59 -6.40
N THR A 170 0.05 2.65 -6.39
CA THR A 170 -0.73 3.82 -5.99
C THR A 170 -1.79 3.41 -4.98
N ALA A 171 -2.08 4.29 -4.04
CA ALA A 171 -3.16 4.15 -3.08
C ALA A 171 -3.98 5.45 -3.05
N ALA A 172 -5.30 5.36 -2.92
CA ALA A 172 -6.17 6.52 -2.83
C ALA A 172 -7.31 6.31 -1.84
N THR A 173 -7.67 7.38 -1.14
CA THR A 173 -8.85 7.46 -0.28
C THR A 173 -9.44 8.87 -0.34
N ALA A 174 -10.63 9.06 0.23
CA ALA A 174 -11.24 10.38 0.36
C ALA A 174 -12.01 10.47 1.68
N PHE A 175 -12.06 11.69 2.25
CA PHE A 175 -12.80 12.03 3.46
C PHE A 175 -13.18 13.51 3.44
N THR A 176 -13.95 13.95 4.43
CA THR A 176 -14.33 15.37 4.59
C THR A 176 -13.44 16.08 5.61
N PHE A 177 -13.38 17.43 5.54
CA PHE A 177 -12.67 18.20 6.56
C PHE A 177 -13.15 17.86 7.97
N LYS A 178 -14.46 17.69 8.14
CA LYS A 178 -15.10 17.40 9.43
C LYS A 178 -14.66 16.05 10.01
N ASP A 179 -14.35 15.05 9.20
CA ASP A 179 -13.94 13.72 9.67
C ASP A 179 -12.69 13.78 10.55
N PHE A 180 -11.82 14.74 10.30
CA PHE A 180 -10.58 14.93 11.06
C PHE A 180 -10.54 16.24 11.86
N GLY A 181 -11.70 16.86 12.09
CA GLY A 181 -11.78 18.12 12.85
C GLY A 181 -11.01 19.27 12.20
N LEU A 182 -10.90 19.26 10.87
CA LEU A 182 -10.26 20.32 10.08
C LEU A 182 -11.29 21.38 9.72
N ASP A 183 -10.89 22.65 9.80
CA ASP A 183 -11.68 23.74 9.30
C ASP A 183 -11.52 23.88 7.77
N GLN A 184 -12.64 23.96 7.07
CA GLN A 184 -12.64 24.24 5.63
C GLN A 184 -12.10 25.66 5.39
N PRO A 185 -11.10 25.85 4.52
CA PRO A 185 -10.49 27.16 4.30
C PRO A 185 -11.49 28.22 3.83
N ARG A 186 -11.45 29.40 4.47
CA ARG A 186 -12.25 30.57 4.10
C ARG A 186 -11.30 31.76 3.89
N VAL A 187 -10.96 32.04 2.64
CA VAL A 187 -10.12 33.18 2.27
C VAL A 187 -10.76 33.95 1.10
N GLN A 188 -10.60 35.27 1.09
CA GLN A 188 -11.30 36.17 0.17
C GLN A 188 -11.17 35.83 -1.32
N VAL A 189 -10.03 35.28 -1.72
CA VAL A 189 -9.75 34.90 -3.13
C VAL A 189 -10.30 33.52 -3.52
N VAL A 190 -10.88 32.78 -2.56
CA VAL A 190 -11.47 31.46 -2.80
C VAL A 190 -12.98 31.57 -2.63
N LEU A 191 -13.70 31.39 -3.75
CA LEU A 191 -15.16 31.45 -3.78
C LEU A 191 -15.79 30.21 -3.13
N SER A 192 -15.19 29.05 -3.36
CA SER A 192 -15.61 27.79 -2.74
C SER A 192 -14.46 26.79 -2.65
N VAL A 193 -14.54 25.91 -1.68
CA VAL A 193 -13.70 24.72 -1.50
C VAL A 193 -14.66 23.55 -1.34
N ALA A 194 -14.46 22.48 -2.09
CA ALA A 194 -15.22 21.26 -1.87
C ALA A 194 -14.89 20.66 -0.49
N ASP A 195 -15.88 20.09 0.17
CA ASP A 195 -15.69 19.47 1.49
C ASP A 195 -14.84 18.19 1.38
N THR A 196 -14.81 17.54 0.22
CA THR A 196 -14.06 16.31 0.00
C THR A 196 -12.58 16.58 -0.23
N ILE A 197 -11.75 15.97 0.59
CA ILE A 197 -10.30 15.87 0.46
C ILE A 197 -9.98 14.48 -0.08
N ARG A 198 -9.31 14.41 -1.23
CA ARG A 198 -8.75 13.16 -1.76
C ARG A 198 -7.28 13.06 -1.37
N LEU A 199 -6.88 11.94 -0.81
CA LEU A 199 -5.48 11.58 -0.60
C LEU A 199 -5.05 10.57 -1.66
N GLU A 200 -3.84 10.76 -2.17
CA GLU A 200 -3.19 9.90 -3.14
C GLU A 200 -1.77 9.62 -2.65
N TYR A 201 -1.31 8.39 -2.81
CA TYR A 201 0.04 7.99 -2.44
C TYR A 201 0.63 7.11 -3.53
N ASP A 202 1.66 7.60 -4.21
CA ASP A 202 2.51 6.78 -5.05
C ASP A 202 3.59 6.19 -4.14
N PHE A 203 3.74 4.87 -4.15
CA PHE A 203 4.61 4.19 -3.21
C PHE A 203 5.60 3.26 -3.90
N ARG A 204 6.74 3.13 -3.23
CA ARG A 204 7.72 2.07 -3.43
C ARG A 204 8.08 1.48 -2.09
N PHE A 205 7.83 0.20 -1.92
CA PHE A 205 8.25 -0.59 -0.78
C PHE A 205 9.32 -1.57 -1.20
N VAL A 206 10.37 -1.68 -0.39
CA VAL A 206 11.48 -2.63 -0.59
C VAL A 206 11.47 -3.66 0.55
N PRO A 207 11.95 -4.89 0.33
CA PRO A 207 12.09 -5.86 1.41
C PRO A 207 12.92 -5.31 2.56
N ASP A 208 12.44 -5.49 3.81
CA ASP A 208 13.21 -5.17 4.99
C ASP A 208 14.17 -6.31 5.29
N THR A 209 15.44 -6.09 4.96
CA THR A 209 16.53 -7.05 5.19
C THR A 209 17.23 -6.84 6.55
N THR A 210 16.67 -5.95 7.40
CA THR A 210 17.23 -5.71 8.71
C THR A 210 16.96 -6.94 9.61
N PRO A 211 18.00 -7.52 10.23
CA PRO A 211 17.89 -8.71 11.08
C PRO A 211 17.09 -8.45 12.35
#